data_51f0301f701f9350e947a6b57279e7a8
#
_entry.id   51f0301f701f9350e947a6b57279e7a8
#
_cell.length_a   1.000
_cell.length_b   1.000
_cell.length_c   1.000
_cell.angle_alpha   90.00
_cell.angle_beta   90.00
_cell.angle_gamma   90.00
#
_symmetry.space_group_name_H-M   'P 1'
#
loop_
_entity.id
_entity.type
_entity.pdbx_description
1 polymer ?
#
loop_
_entity_poly.entity_id
_entity_poly.type
_entity_poly.pdbx_seq_one_letter_code
_entity_poly.pdbx_strand_id
1 'polypeptide(L)'
;MTCSIPTGVDLPPAPPTPETLAYSLTLPAAPQSPSIARAATRVVLRAHGLQDVTDAAVQVVSELAAYACRFTPTAEVYVSLRYREGALRVNIYDGHPRHAHARLSAACDARRRANLRVLACVVRACGGDWGIGAAGEPGGGARMWAVLPREGARGFTGVDAA
;
A
#
# COMPACT_ATOMS: atom_id res chain seq x y z
N MET A 1 -42.94 -3.51 -18.07
CA MET A 1 -41.76 -4.35 -17.88
C MET A 1 -41.51 -4.42 -16.38
N THR A 2 -41.92 -5.51 -15.75
CA THR A 2 -41.74 -5.77 -14.32
C THR A 2 -40.37 -6.41 -14.10
N CYS A 3 -39.49 -5.72 -13.37
CA CYS A 3 -38.20 -6.26 -12.94
C CYS A 3 -38.49 -7.28 -11.83
N SER A 4 -38.38 -8.56 -12.12
CA SER A 4 -38.49 -9.62 -11.12
C SER A 4 -37.15 -9.74 -10.40
N ILE A 5 -37.10 -9.35 -9.13
CA ILE A 5 -35.98 -9.60 -8.25
C ILE A 5 -35.97 -11.11 -7.92
N PRO A 6 -34.91 -11.87 -8.22
CA PRO A 6 -34.83 -13.25 -7.78
C PRO A 6 -34.77 -13.28 -6.26
N THR A 7 -35.68 -13.97 -5.62
CA THR A 7 -35.66 -14.33 -4.20
C THR A 7 -34.56 -15.37 -3.98
N GLY A 8 -33.31 -14.90 -3.95
CA GLY A 8 -32.20 -15.68 -3.43
C GLY A 8 -32.27 -15.70 -1.91
N VAL A 9 -32.07 -16.86 -1.32
CA VAL A 9 -31.91 -17.04 0.12
C VAL A 9 -30.88 -16.02 0.61
N ASP A 10 -31.31 -15.05 1.42
CA ASP A 10 -30.44 -14.06 2.07
C ASP A 10 -29.55 -14.80 3.10
N LEU A 11 -28.47 -15.36 2.63
CA LEU A 11 -27.38 -15.73 3.56
C LEU A 11 -26.81 -14.42 4.13
N PRO A 12 -26.70 -14.30 5.44
CA PRO A 12 -26.08 -13.13 6.02
C PRO A 12 -24.68 -12.95 5.44
N PRO A 13 -24.27 -11.73 5.11
CA PRO A 13 -22.96 -11.48 4.54
C PRO A 13 -21.87 -12.05 5.48
N ALA A 14 -20.97 -12.86 4.92
CA ALA A 14 -19.88 -13.41 5.69
C ALA A 14 -19.01 -12.30 6.27
N PRO A 15 -18.56 -12.40 7.53
CA PRO A 15 -17.70 -11.39 8.13
C PRO A 15 -16.39 -11.26 7.33
N PRO A 16 -15.77 -10.08 7.31
CA PRO A 16 -14.48 -9.89 6.67
C PRO A 16 -13.42 -10.84 7.25
N THR A 17 -12.65 -11.46 6.38
CA THR A 17 -11.51 -12.32 6.75
C THR A 17 -10.23 -11.73 6.17
N PRO A 18 -9.03 -12.14 6.63
CA PRO A 18 -7.78 -11.70 6.02
C PRO A 18 -7.78 -11.86 4.49
N GLU A 19 -8.23 -12.99 3.99
CA GLU A 19 -8.22 -13.35 2.56
C GLU A 19 -9.15 -12.47 1.71
N THR A 20 -10.16 -11.85 2.32
CA THR A 20 -11.08 -10.92 1.64
C THR A 20 -10.59 -9.48 1.64
N LEU A 21 -9.42 -9.18 2.24
CA LEU A 21 -8.86 -7.84 2.28
C LEU A 21 -8.38 -7.41 0.89
N ALA A 22 -9.11 -6.46 0.29
CA ALA A 22 -8.77 -5.85 -0.99
C ALA A 22 -9.37 -4.44 -1.04
N TYR A 23 -8.54 -3.43 -0.83
CA TYR A 23 -8.94 -2.02 -0.82
C TYR A 23 -8.07 -1.20 -1.76
N SER A 24 -8.67 -0.20 -2.36
CA SER A 24 -7.99 0.81 -3.13
C SER A 24 -8.49 2.19 -2.70
N LEU A 25 -7.56 3.10 -2.47
CA LEU A 25 -7.82 4.46 -2.04
C LEU A 25 -7.21 5.43 -3.04
N THR A 26 -7.99 6.42 -3.46
CA THR A 26 -7.47 7.58 -4.17
C THR A 26 -7.30 8.70 -3.15
N LEU A 27 -6.11 9.27 -3.10
CA LEU A 27 -5.78 10.33 -2.15
C LEU A 27 -5.27 11.55 -2.91
N PRO A 28 -5.64 12.78 -2.51
CA PRO A 28 -4.99 13.97 -3.04
C PRO A 28 -3.49 13.93 -2.73
N ALA A 29 -2.67 14.44 -3.64
CA ALA A 29 -1.23 14.57 -3.43
C ALA A 29 -0.95 15.76 -2.49
N ALA A 30 -1.27 15.58 -1.21
CA ALA A 30 -1.23 16.61 -0.18
C ALA A 30 -0.52 16.12 1.09
N PRO A 31 0.06 17.03 1.88
CA PRO A 31 0.77 16.67 3.12
C PRO A 31 -0.07 15.90 4.15
N GLN A 32 -1.41 16.05 4.10
CA GLN A 32 -2.34 15.37 5.01
C GLN A 32 -2.63 13.92 4.61
N SER A 33 -2.45 13.57 3.34
CA SER A 33 -2.82 12.26 2.81
C SER A 33 -2.11 11.06 3.44
N PRO A 34 -0.83 11.14 3.84
CA PRO A 34 -0.20 10.06 4.60
C PRO A 34 -0.91 9.73 5.92
N SER A 35 -1.46 10.73 6.62
CA SER A 35 -2.21 10.49 7.86
C SER A 35 -3.53 9.79 7.61
N ILE A 36 -4.20 10.13 6.51
CA ILE A 36 -5.44 9.47 6.06
C ILE A 36 -5.15 8.02 5.68
N ALA A 37 -4.08 7.79 4.93
CA ALA A 37 -3.66 6.44 4.55
C ALA A 37 -3.37 5.56 5.78
N ARG A 38 -2.68 6.09 6.80
CA ARG A 38 -2.44 5.39 8.07
C ARG A 38 -3.74 5.04 8.80
N ALA A 39 -4.66 5.99 8.91
CA ALA A 39 -5.94 5.78 9.57
C ALA A 39 -6.77 4.70 8.85
N ALA A 40 -6.88 4.78 7.53
CA ALA A 40 -7.56 3.79 6.71
C ALA A 40 -6.94 2.40 6.87
N THR A 41 -5.61 2.29 6.86
CA THR A 41 -4.88 1.03 7.05
C THR A 41 -5.23 0.39 8.40
N ARG A 42 -5.25 1.16 9.49
CA ARG A 42 -5.63 0.64 10.82
C ARG A 42 -7.07 0.10 10.84
N VAL A 43 -7.99 0.84 10.26
CA VAL A 43 -9.41 0.43 10.21
C VAL A 43 -9.58 -0.85 9.40
N VAL A 44 -8.97 -0.90 8.22
CA VAL A 44 -9.05 -2.05 7.31
C VAL A 44 -8.45 -3.30 7.95
N LEU A 45 -7.26 -3.21 8.52
CA LEU A 45 -6.60 -4.35 9.16
C LEU A 45 -7.41 -4.88 10.37
N ARG A 46 -7.96 -3.98 11.17
CA ARG A 46 -8.82 -4.35 12.29
C ARG A 46 -10.07 -5.09 11.82
N ALA A 47 -10.73 -4.58 10.78
CA ALA A 47 -11.95 -5.19 10.24
C ALA A 47 -11.70 -6.62 9.71
N HIS A 48 -10.49 -6.90 9.24
CA HIS A 48 -10.10 -8.19 8.66
C HIS A 48 -9.32 -9.12 9.61
N GLY A 49 -9.25 -8.82 10.91
CA GLY A 49 -8.55 -9.66 11.89
C GLY A 49 -7.02 -9.69 11.71
N LEU A 50 -6.45 -8.61 11.20
CA LEU A 50 -5.01 -8.45 10.94
C LEU A 50 -4.36 -7.39 11.85
N GLN A 51 -4.85 -7.22 13.09
CA GLN A 51 -4.33 -6.26 14.04
C GLN A 51 -2.85 -6.50 14.38
N ASP A 52 -2.44 -7.75 14.32
CA ASP A 52 -1.09 -8.21 14.62
C ASP A 52 -0.01 -7.70 13.66
N VAL A 53 -0.39 -7.19 12.49
CA VAL A 53 0.55 -6.62 11.50
C VAL A 53 0.43 -5.10 11.36
N THR A 54 -0.38 -4.46 12.21
CA THR A 54 -0.73 -3.04 12.06
C THR A 54 0.49 -2.12 12.12
N ASP A 55 1.42 -2.33 13.04
CA ASP A 55 2.56 -1.42 13.23
C ASP A 55 3.48 -1.43 12.00
N ALA A 56 3.83 -2.59 11.49
CA ALA A 56 4.62 -2.71 10.27
C ALA A 56 3.89 -2.11 9.05
N ALA A 57 2.61 -2.44 8.90
CA ALA A 57 1.81 -1.97 7.77
C ALA A 57 1.65 -0.45 7.76
N VAL A 58 1.36 0.13 8.91
CA VAL A 58 1.20 1.60 9.05
C VAL A 58 2.50 2.32 8.74
N GLN A 59 3.64 1.79 9.20
CA GLN A 59 4.94 2.37 8.89
C GLN A 59 5.23 2.30 7.39
N VAL A 60 5.03 1.16 6.76
CA VAL A 60 5.20 0.97 5.31
C VAL A 60 4.32 1.91 4.50
N VAL A 61 3.02 1.96 4.81
CA VAL A 61 2.07 2.85 4.12
C VAL A 61 2.46 4.32 4.32
N SER A 62 2.91 4.69 5.51
CA SER A 62 3.35 6.04 5.83
C SER A 62 4.50 6.50 4.95
N GLU A 63 5.55 5.67 4.86
CA GLU A 63 6.75 5.97 4.05
C GLU A 63 6.42 6.08 2.57
N LEU A 64 5.66 5.13 2.04
CA LEU A 64 5.26 5.11 0.63
C LEU A 64 4.36 6.29 0.29
N ALA A 65 3.34 6.57 1.11
CA ALA A 65 2.41 7.66 0.87
C ALA A 65 3.09 9.04 0.99
N ALA A 66 3.95 9.22 1.98
CA ALA A 66 4.70 10.46 2.15
C ALA A 66 5.61 10.73 0.95
N TYR A 67 6.31 9.69 0.47
CA TYR A 67 7.13 9.81 -0.74
C TYR A 67 6.29 10.16 -1.96
N ALA A 68 5.23 9.40 -2.22
CA ALA A 68 4.37 9.60 -3.39
C ALA A 68 3.75 11.00 -3.38
N CYS A 69 3.16 11.44 -2.28
CA CYS A 69 2.54 12.78 -2.17
C CYS A 69 3.54 13.92 -2.34
N ARG A 70 4.80 13.72 -1.93
CA ARG A 70 5.83 14.76 -2.04
C ARG A 70 6.40 14.92 -3.44
N PHE A 71 6.50 13.82 -4.20
CA PHE A 71 7.26 13.80 -5.45
C PHE A 71 6.42 13.54 -6.70
N THR A 72 5.12 13.22 -6.56
CA THR A 72 4.25 13.07 -7.73
C THR A 72 3.98 14.42 -8.40
N PRO A 73 3.97 14.48 -9.73
CA PRO A 73 3.55 15.67 -10.47
C PRO A 73 2.03 15.76 -10.66
N THR A 74 1.28 14.71 -10.26
CA THR A 74 -0.17 14.64 -10.41
C THR A 74 -0.90 15.12 -9.15
N ALA A 75 -2.19 15.43 -9.29
CA ALA A 75 -3.02 15.88 -8.17
C ALA A 75 -3.38 14.75 -7.19
N GLU A 76 -3.20 13.49 -7.60
CA GLU A 76 -3.65 12.32 -6.84
C GLU A 76 -2.59 11.21 -6.83
N VAL A 77 -2.65 10.39 -5.79
CA VAL A 77 -1.91 9.15 -5.65
C VAL A 77 -2.88 8.02 -5.31
N TYR A 78 -2.54 6.78 -5.68
CA TYR A 78 -3.39 5.61 -5.46
C TYR A 78 -2.69 4.63 -4.54
N VAL A 79 -3.40 4.20 -3.50
CA VAL A 79 -2.93 3.21 -2.52
C VAL A 79 -3.77 1.95 -2.66
N SER A 80 -3.14 0.79 -2.75
CA SER A 80 -3.81 -0.50 -2.76
C SER A 80 -3.29 -1.38 -1.62
N LEU A 81 -4.21 -1.95 -0.86
CA LEU A 81 -3.96 -2.92 0.21
C LEU A 81 -4.62 -4.24 -0.17
N ARG A 82 -3.85 -5.32 -0.17
CA ARG A 82 -4.35 -6.68 -0.44
C ARG A 82 -3.64 -7.68 0.46
N TYR A 83 -4.39 -8.66 0.95
CA TYR A 83 -3.82 -9.79 1.67
C TYR A 83 -3.97 -11.06 0.82
N ARG A 84 -2.86 -11.73 0.56
CA ARG A 84 -2.83 -12.99 -0.19
C ARG A 84 -1.65 -13.84 0.24
N GLU A 85 -1.82 -15.15 0.27
CA GLU A 85 -0.73 -16.11 0.51
C GLU A 85 0.03 -15.81 1.81
N GLY A 86 -0.68 -15.45 2.87
CA GLY A 86 -0.07 -15.16 4.17
C GLY A 86 0.69 -13.83 4.26
N ALA A 87 0.54 -12.93 3.30
CA ALA A 87 1.25 -11.66 3.27
C ALA A 87 0.35 -10.47 2.93
N LEU A 88 0.58 -9.35 3.59
CA LEU A 88 -0.01 -8.07 3.23
C LEU A 88 0.82 -7.43 2.11
N ARG A 89 0.15 -7.08 1.03
CA ARG A 89 0.73 -6.38 -0.13
C ARG A 89 0.25 -4.94 -0.14
N VAL A 90 1.19 -4.03 -0.12
CA VAL A 90 0.95 -2.59 -0.22
C VAL A 90 1.51 -2.10 -1.54
N ASN A 91 0.70 -1.41 -2.35
CA ASN A 91 1.16 -0.75 -3.56
C ASN A 91 0.78 0.72 -3.50
N ILE A 92 1.67 1.57 -3.95
CA ILE A 92 1.40 2.99 -4.19
C ILE A 92 1.74 3.31 -5.64
N TYR A 93 0.83 4.00 -6.29
CA TYR A 93 0.99 4.47 -7.66
C TYR A 93 1.08 5.99 -7.63
N ASP A 94 2.11 6.53 -8.23
CA ASP A 94 2.25 7.96 -8.46
C ASP A 94 2.28 8.25 -9.97
N GLY A 95 1.99 9.50 -10.33
CA GLY A 95 1.97 9.93 -11.71
C GLY A 95 3.34 10.29 -12.28
N HIS A 96 4.43 10.00 -11.56
CA HIS A 96 5.77 10.33 -12.07
C HIS A 96 6.11 9.47 -13.29
N PRO A 97 6.28 10.07 -14.47
CA PRO A 97 6.53 9.31 -15.69
C PRO A 97 7.83 8.51 -15.59
N ARG A 98 7.81 7.31 -16.14
CA ARG A 98 9.03 6.53 -16.32
C ARG A 98 9.84 7.13 -17.48
N HIS A 99 11.08 7.44 -17.20
CA HIS A 99 11.96 7.99 -18.23
C HIS A 99 12.32 6.91 -19.27
N ALA A 100 12.19 7.24 -20.54
CA ALA A 100 12.61 6.36 -21.63
C ALA A 100 14.14 6.17 -21.67
N HIS A 101 14.88 7.18 -21.21
CA HIS A 101 16.35 7.12 -21.16
C HIS A 101 16.84 6.33 -19.95
N ALA A 102 17.58 5.26 -20.17
CA ALA A 102 17.99 4.31 -19.12
C ALA A 102 18.74 4.97 -17.94
N ARG A 103 19.64 5.94 -18.22
CA ARG A 103 20.39 6.65 -17.17
C ARG A 103 19.49 7.51 -16.28
N LEU A 104 18.50 8.19 -16.87
CA LEU A 104 17.54 9.00 -16.13
C LEU A 104 16.62 8.11 -15.30
N SER A 105 16.16 6.99 -15.85
CA SER A 105 15.37 6.01 -15.12
C SER A 105 16.15 5.46 -13.91
N ALA A 106 17.40 5.05 -14.11
CA ALA A 106 18.26 4.55 -13.05
C ALA A 106 18.52 5.61 -11.96
N ALA A 107 18.74 6.87 -12.34
CA ALA A 107 18.96 7.98 -11.40
C ALA A 107 17.69 8.25 -10.55
N CYS A 108 16.51 8.24 -11.18
CA CYS A 108 15.23 8.36 -10.47
C CYS A 108 15.02 7.21 -9.47
N ASP A 109 15.26 5.98 -9.88
CA ASP A 109 15.09 4.82 -9.01
C ASP A 109 16.11 4.84 -7.86
N ALA A 110 17.35 5.25 -8.10
CA ALA A 110 18.36 5.44 -7.06
C ALA A 110 17.93 6.49 -6.03
N ARG A 111 17.39 7.63 -6.49
CA ARG A 111 16.86 8.67 -5.62
C ARG A 111 15.67 8.18 -4.80
N ARG A 112 14.75 7.40 -5.39
CA ARG A 112 13.62 6.78 -4.68
C ARG A 112 14.13 5.86 -3.57
N ARG A 113 15.05 4.97 -3.89
CA ARG A 113 15.65 4.04 -2.91
C ARG A 113 16.34 4.77 -1.78
N ALA A 114 17.05 5.87 -2.06
CA ALA A 114 17.71 6.68 -1.05
C ALA A 114 16.74 7.35 -0.07
N ASN A 115 15.54 7.69 -0.53
CA ASN A 115 14.50 8.28 0.32
C ASN A 115 13.64 7.24 1.06
N LEU A 116 13.67 5.98 0.67
CA LEU A 116 12.87 4.89 1.24
C LEU A 116 13.69 3.96 2.15
N ARG A 117 14.70 4.49 2.84
CA ARG A 117 15.55 3.70 3.73
C ARG A 117 14.79 3.13 4.93
N VAL A 118 13.88 3.90 5.52
CA VAL A 118 13.07 3.45 6.64
C VAL A 118 12.16 2.32 6.18
N LEU A 119 11.51 2.47 5.03
CA LEU A 119 10.74 1.40 4.42
C LEU A 119 11.57 0.12 4.28
N ALA A 120 12.78 0.23 3.71
CA ALA A 120 13.65 -0.91 3.49
C ALA A 120 14.04 -1.61 4.82
N CYS A 121 14.25 -0.86 5.88
CA CYS A 121 14.54 -1.40 7.22
C CYS A 121 13.35 -2.16 7.80
N VAL A 122 12.16 -1.57 7.74
CA VAL A 122 10.92 -2.19 8.24
C VAL A 122 10.62 -3.49 7.48
N VAL A 123 10.64 -3.43 6.16
CA VAL A 123 10.34 -4.60 5.32
C VAL A 123 11.35 -5.72 5.56
N ARG A 124 12.64 -5.40 5.69
CA ARG A 124 13.68 -6.39 6.03
C ARG A 124 13.45 -7.01 7.40
N ALA A 125 13.12 -6.21 8.41
CA ALA A 125 12.84 -6.69 9.76
C ALA A 125 11.65 -7.67 9.79
N CYS A 126 10.69 -7.50 8.87
CA CYS A 126 9.55 -8.39 8.71
C CYS A 126 9.84 -9.61 7.79
N GLY A 127 11.03 -9.76 7.26
CA GLY A 127 11.36 -10.82 6.29
C GLY A 127 10.61 -10.67 4.96
N GLY A 128 10.23 -9.46 4.62
CA GLY A 128 9.49 -9.13 3.41
C GLY A 128 10.37 -8.68 2.25
N ASP A 129 9.71 -8.14 1.24
CA ASP A 129 10.34 -7.60 0.05
C ASP A 129 9.67 -6.30 -0.40
N TRP A 130 10.38 -5.48 -1.16
CA TRP A 130 9.87 -4.23 -1.70
C TRP A 130 10.57 -3.84 -2.99
N GLY A 131 9.95 -2.99 -3.77
CA GLY A 131 10.55 -2.56 -5.01
C GLY A 131 9.85 -1.39 -5.68
N ILE A 132 10.41 -1.00 -6.80
CA ILE A 132 9.95 0.08 -7.66
C ILE A 132 9.83 -0.47 -9.07
N GLY A 133 8.74 -0.16 -9.74
CA GLY A 133 8.50 -0.61 -11.10
C GLY A 133 7.65 0.37 -11.89
N ALA A 134 7.39 0.05 -13.15
CA ALA A 134 6.41 0.75 -13.95
C ALA A 134 5.00 0.39 -13.46
N ALA A 135 4.10 1.38 -13.43
CA ALA A 135 2.68 1.10 -13.33
C ALA A 135 2.21 0.52 -14.67
N GLY A 136 1.38 -0.53 -14.62
CA GLY A 136 0.68 -1.02 -15.80
C GLY A 136 -0.37 -0.01 -16.27
N GLU A 137 -0.77 -0.13 -17.56
CA GLU A 137 -1.83 0.68 -18.16
C GLU A 137 -3.16 0.61 -17.34
N PRO A 138 -4.01 1.64 -17.36
CA PRO A 138 -3.88 2.86 -18.16
C PRO A 138 -3.33 4.03 -17.32
N GLY A 139 -2.39 4.79 -17.90
CA GLY A 139 -1.95 6.06 -17.32
C GLY A 139 -0.44 6.16 -17.07
N GLY A 140 0.29 5.07 -17.13
CA GLY A 140 1.74 5.09 -16.91
C GLY A 140 2.08 5.48 -15.46
N GLY A 141 3.32 5.88 -15.23
CA GLY A 141 3.79 6.30 -13.93
C GLY A 141 4.64 5.25 -13.22
N ALA A 142 4.91 5.47 -11.96
CA ALA A 142 5.68 4.56 -11.14
C ALA A 142 4.80 3.84 -10.11
N ARG A 143 5.13 2.59 -9.88
CA ARG A 143 4.58 1.77 -8.79
C ARG A 143 5.68 1.48 -7.79
N MET A 144 5.43 1.81 -6.54
CA MET A 144 6.22 1.34 -5.41
C MET A 144 5.41 0.30 -4.65
N TRP A 145 6.03 -0.77 -4.24
CA TRP A 145 5.35 -1.87 -3.59
C TRP A 145 6.14 -2.44 -2.42
N ALA A 146 5.44 -3.01 -1.46
CA ALA A 146 6.01 -3.78 -0.37
C ALA A 146 5.15 -5.01 -0.09
N VAL A 147 5.78 -6.09 0.31
CA VAL A 147 5.16 -7.34 0.75
C VAL A 147 5.62 -7.62 2.17
N LEU A 148 4.67 -7.73 3.09
CA LEU A 148 4.90 -8.01 4.49
C LEU A 148 4.33 -9.40 4.83
N PRO A 149 5.16 -10.44 4.97
CA PRO A 149 4.71 -11.73 5.48
C PRO A 149 4.10 -11.53 6.88
N ARG A 150 2.90 -12.07 7.12
CA ARG A 150 2.20 -11.89 8.39
C ARG A 150 3.03 -12.39 9.56
N GLU A 151 3.66 -13.54 9.41
CA GLU A 151 4.46 -14.15 10.46
C GLU A 151 5.62 -13.25 10.92
N GLY A 152 6.34 -12.64 9.97
CA GLY A 152 7.42 -11.71 10.28
C GLY A 152 6.92 -10.34 10.77
N ALA A 153 5.84 -9.85 10.19
CA ALA A 153 5.29 -8.54 10.52
C ALA A 153 4.63 -8.48 11.92
N ARG A 154 4.09 -9.59 12.42
CA ARG A 154 3.49 -9.64 13.78
C ARG A 154 4.51 -9.44 14.91
N GLY A 155 5.77 -9.72 14.67
CA GLY A 155 6.86 -9.50 15.61
C GLY A 155 7.46 -8.09 15.55
N PHE A 156 7.04 -7.29 14.57
CA PHE A 156 7.52 -5.93 14.43
C PHE A 156 6.86 -5.02 15.46
N THR A 157 7.64 -4.53 16.40
CA THR A 157 7.28 -3.42 17.26
C THR A 157 7.93 -2.17 16.70
N GLY A 158 7.13 -1.17 16.36
CA GLY A 158 7.66 0.12 15.92
C GLY A 158 8.72 0.59 16.90
N VAL A 159 9.87 1.03 16.38
CA VAL A 159 10.91 1.63 17.22
C VAL A 159 10.23 2.84 17.86
N ASP A 160 10.02 2.78 19.18
CA ASP A 160 9.67 3.97 19.94
C ASP A 160 10.73 5.00 19.63
N ALA A 161 10.31 6.08 18.96
CA ALA A 161 11.16 7.23 18.75
C ALA A 161 11.45 7.81 20.14
N ALA A 162 12.63 7.48 20.65
CA ALA A 162 13.18 8.12 21.84
C ALA A 162 13.62 9.55 21.50
#